data_37af98f35dc9e8d435f67c1a41657ed5
#
_entry.id   37af98f35dc9e8d435f67c1a41657ed5
#
_cell.length_a   1.000
_cell.length_b   1.000
_cell.length_c   1.000
_cell.angle_alpha   90.00
_cell.angle_beta   90.00
_cell.angle_gamma   90.00
#
_symmetry.space_group_name_H-M   'P 1'
#
loop_
_entity.id
_entity.type
_entity.pdbx_description
1 polymer ?
#
loop_
_entity_poly.entity_id
_entity_poly.type
_entity_poly.pdbx_seq_one_letter_code
_entity_poly.pdbx_strand_id
1 'polypeptide(L)'
;MEYDLQLYSQLLILPLFQGLGKADLESVVAHTKLGFHKYEAGEIIVSENDICNRLFFLLKGQIEVTTIAAGHSYQITETIMAPELLQLERLFGLTQHFSKTFKAVTTCSILTVEKSEVIRLSDEFLIFRINLFNILSTCTQKYERMLLRQHAKSLESRIIRFFADRCIRPAGQKIIKIKIIQG
;
A
#
# COMPACT_ATOMS: atom_id res chain seq x y z
N MET A 1 2.54 28.85 -5.41
CA MET A 1 1.66 28.62 -6.59
C MET A 1 2.08 27.38 -7.42
N GLU A 2 3.34 27.24 -7.84
CA GLU A 2 3.76 26.08 -8.67
C GLU A 2 3.87 24.78 -7.86
N TYR A 3 4.32 24.85 -6.61
CA TYR A 3 4.36 23.73 -5.66
C TYR A 3 2.97 23.18 -5.31
N ASP A 4 1.98 24.06 -5.16
CA ASP A 4 0.62 23.65 -4.83
C ASP A 4 -0.03 22.89 -5.97
N LEU A 5 0.14 23.33 -7.21
CA LEU A 5 -0.37 22.66 -8.41
C LEU A 5 0.21 21.24 -8.58
N GLN A 6 1.50 21.08 -8.27
CA GLN A 6 2.15 19.77 -8.33
C GLN A 6 1.65 18.84 -7.23
N LEU A 7 1.41 19.36 -6.02
CA LEU A 7 0.86 18.60 -4.90
C LEU A 7 -0.58 18.15 -5.18
N TYR A 8 -1.44 19.04 -5.70
CA TYR A 8 -2.82 18.69 -6.07
C TYR A 8 -2.85 17.57 -7.10
N SER A 9 -2.06 17.66 -8.15
CA SER A 9 -2.00 16.60 -9.16
C SER A 9 -1.48 15.28 -8.60
N GLN A 10 -0.56 15.31 -7.64
CA GLN A 10 -0.10 14.12 -6.95
C GLN A 10 -1.17 13.51 -6.02
N LEU A 11 -1.95 14.31 -5.31
CA LEU A 11 -3.05 13.82 -4.48
C LEU A 11 -4.16 13.18 -5.32
N LEU A 12 -4.52 13.76 -6.46
CA LEU A 12 -5.58 13.25 -7.33
C LEU A 12 -5.31 11.86 -7.90
N ILE A 13 -4.06 11.46 -8.06
CA ILE A 13 -3.73 10.09 -8.51
C ILE A 13 -3.81 9.06 -7.39
N LEU A 14 -3.86 9.51 -6.13
CA LEU A 14 -3.96 8.61 -4.99
C LEU A 14 -5.41 8.16 -4.78
N PRO A 15 -5.66 6.86 -4.60
CA PRO A 15 -7.02 6.30 -4.57
C PRO A 15 -7.96 6.95 -3.55
N LEU A 16 -7.44 7.38 -2.38
CA LEU A 16 -8.25 7.99 -1.33
C LEU A 16 -8.76 9.39 -1.70
N PHE A 17 -8.07 10.12 -2.55
CA PHE A 17 -8.39 11.50 -2.92
C PHE A 17 -9.10 11.62 -4.27
N GLN A 18 -9.29 10.50 -4.98
CA GLN A 18 -9.98 10.49 -6.26
C GLN A 18 -11.43 10.95 -6.11
N GLY A 19 -11.85 11.86 -6.99
CA GLY A 19 -13.22 12.41 -6.99
C GLY A 19 -13.44 13.58 -6.04
N LEU A 20 -12.44 14.00 -5.24
CA LEU A 20 -12.51 15.27 -4.51
C LEU A 20 -12.48 16.46 -5.48
N GLY A 21 -13.28 17.46 -5.20
CA GLY A 21 -13.28 18.72 -5.94
C GLY A 21 -12.02 19.55 -5.65
N LYS A 22 -11.77 20.56 -6.48
CA LYS A 22 -10.61 21.44 -6.30
C LYS A 22 -10.64 22.15 -4.94
N ALA A 23 -11.79 22.67 -4.52
CA ALA A 23 -11.95 23.34 -3.24
C ALA A 23 -11.69 22.39 -2.05
N ASP A 24 -12.15 21.12 -2.16
CA ASP A 24 -11.91 20.12 -1.13
C ASP A 24 -10.41 19.80 -1.00
N LEU A 25 -9.71 19.65 -2.13
CA LEU A 25 -8.27 19.42 -2.14
C LEU A 25 -7.47 20.60 -1.59
N GLU A 26 -7.90 21.83 -1.89
CA GLU A 26 -7.33 23.05 -1.28
C GLU A 26 -7.49 23.02 0.23
N SER A 27 -8.68 22.64 0.73
CA SER A 27 -8.94 22.48 2.16
C SER A 27 -8.07 21.37 2.76
N VAL A 28 -7.96 20.22 2.10
CA VAL A 28 -7.08 19.11 2.54
C VAL A 28 -5.64 19.59 2.71
N VAL A 29 -5.08 20.25 1.69
CA VAL A 29 -3.68 20.70 1.71
C VAL A 29 -3.45 21.77 2.78
N ALA A 30 -4.41 22.68 2.97
CA ALA A 30 -4.30 23.78 3.93
C ALA A 30 -4.42 23.33 5.41
N HIS A 31 -5.23 22.29 5.68
CA HIS A 31 -5.63 21.94 7.04
C HIS A 31 -5.20 20.53 7.48
N THR A 32 -4.54 19.75 6.61
CA THR A 32 -4.07 18.40 6.94
C THR A 32 -2.56 18.37 7.13
N LYS A 33 -2.10 17.76 8.21
CA LYS A 33 -0.67 17.52 8.43
C LYS A 33 -0.19 16.39 7.52
N LEU A 34 0.31 16.77 6.35
CA LEU A 34 0.91 15.88 5.38
C LEU A 34 2.42 15.78 5.63
N GLY A 35 2.93 14.57 5.86
CA GLY A 35 4.36 14.32 6.01
C GLY A 35 4.97 13.92 4.66
N PHE A 36 6.05 14.59 4.24
CA PHE A 36 6.79 14.24 3.03
C PHE A 36 8.17 13.73 3.41
N HIS A 37 8.48 12.53 2.94
CA HIS A 37 9.74 11.86 3.25
C HIS A 37 10.41 11.39 1.96
N LYS A 38 11.72 11.50 1.94
CA LYS A 38 12.59 10.98 0.90
C LYS A 38 13.39 9.83 1.47
N TYR A 39 13.44 8.71 0.78
CA TYR A 39 14.26 7.55 1.13
C TYR A 39 15.19 7.25 -0.03
N GLU A 40 16.46 7.04 0.30
CA GLU A 40 17.45 6.63 -0.70
C GLU A 40 17.40 5.11 -0.91
N ALA A 41 17.95 4.65 -2.04
CA ALA A 41 18.01 3.24 -2.36
C ALA A 41 18.70 2.45 -1.23
N GLY A 42 18.06 1.37 -0.79
CA GLY A 42 18.52 0.52 0.32
C GLY A 42 17.96 0.87 1.69
N GLU A 43 17.33 2.03 1.88
CA GLU A 43 16.73 2.41 3.15
C GLU A 43 15.41 1.66 3.42
N ILE A 44 15.18 1.31 4.68
CA ILE A 44 13.92 0.71 5.13
C ILE A 44 12.93 1.84 5.40
N ILE A 45 11.77 1.74 4.76
CA ILE A 45 10.65 2.68 4.93
C ILE A 45 9.83 2.29 6.16
N VAL A 46 9.52 0.98 6.25
CA VAL A 46 8.75 0.38 7.35
C VAL A 46 9.25 -1.05 7.54
N SER A 47 9.40 -1.49 8.77
CA SER A 47 9.71 -2.88 9.12
C SER A 47 8.45 -3.68 9.45
N GLU A 48 8.52 -4.99 9.25
CA GLU A 48 7.53 -5.91 9.79
C GLU A 48 7.41 -5.73 11.31
N ASN A 49 6.19 -5.77 11.83
CA ASN A 49 5.81 -5.51 13.22
C ASN A 49 5.93 -4.06 13.71
N ASP A 50 6.36 -3.10 12.90
CA ASP A 50 6.22 -1.69 13.24
C ASP A 50 4.73 -1.32 13.41
N ILE A 51 4.45 -0.39 14.33
CA ILE A 51 3.09 0.10 14.58
C ILE A 51 2.58 0.87 13.36
N CYS A 52 1.41 0.51 12.85
CA CYS A 52 0.74 1.19 11.76
C CYS A 52 -0.20 2.28 12.32
N ASN A 53 0.34 3.46 12.58
CA ASN A 53 -0.40 4.63 13.08
C ASN A 53 -0.58 5.74 12.03
N ARG A 54 -0.11 5.53 10.81
CA ARG A 54 -0.24 6.44 9.66
C ARG A 54 -0.32 5.68 8.35
N LEU A 55 -0.85 6.32 7.34
CA LEU A 55 -0.79 5.85 5.96
C LEU A 55 0.53 6.24 5.31
N PHE A 56 1.00 5.38 4.42
CA PHE A 56 2.16 5.61 3.58
C PHE A 56 1.75 5.49 2.11
N PHE A 57 1.90 6.57 1.36
CA PHE A 57 1.70 6.59 -0.08
C PHE A 57 3.06 6.69 -0.78
N LEU A 58 3.39 5.71 -1.57
CA LEU A 58 4.53 5.79 -2.49
C LEU A 58 4.14 6.69 -3.66
N LEU A 59 4.72 7.90 -3.71
CA LEU A 59 4.45 8.88 -4.77
C LEU A 59 5.36 8.69 -5.98
N LYS A 60 6.63 8.34 -5.73
CA LYS A 60 7.67 8.10 -6.74
C LYS A 60 8.60 7.00 -6.29
N GLY A 61 9.18 6.30 -7.26
CA GLY A 61 10.20 5.29 -7.04
C GLY A 61 9.67 3.86 -7.05
N GLN A 62 10.53 2.96 -6.63
CA GLN A 62 10.27 1.52 -6.54
C GLN A 62 10.64 1.04 -5.15
N ILE A 63 9.81 0.18 -4.59
CA ILE A 63 10.04 -0.46 -3.30
C ILE A 63 10.05 -1.97 -3.44
N GLU A 64 10.88 -2.60 -2.64
CA GLU A 64 10.87 -4.03 -2.39
C GLU A 64 9.99 -4.31 -1.17
N VAL A 65 9.07 -5.26 -1.32
CA VAL A 65 8.16 -5.69 -0.26
C VAL A 65 8.50 -7.11 0.13
N THR A 66 8.99 -7.29 1.33
CA THR A 66 9.33 -8.61 1.88
C THR A 66 8.22 -9.11 2.79
N THR A 67 7.76 -10.32 2.54
CA THR A 67 6.81 -11.06 3.38
C THR A 67 7.49 -12.33 3.87
N ILE A 68 7.53 -12.55 5.17
CA ILE A 68 8.04 -13.77 5.78
C ILE A 68 6.83 -14.65 6.14
N ALA A 69 6.89 -15.93 5.77
CA ALA A 69 5.83 -16.87 6.11
C ALA A 69 5.86 -17.20 7.60
N ALA A 70 4.70 -17.52 8.16
CA ALA A 70 4.60 -18.04 9.53
C ALA A 70 5.53 -19.25 9.69
N GLY A 71 6.33 -19.27 10.76
CA GLY A 71 7.35 -20.30 10.98
C GLY A 71 8.65 -20.11 10.18
N HIS A 72 8.82 -18.95 9.54
CA HIS A 72 10.05 -18.58 8.80
C HIS A 72 10.48 -19.58 7.70
N SER A 73 9.55 -20.39 7.20
CA SER A 73 9.86 -21.45 6.22
C SER A 73 10.22 -20.91 4.84
N TYR A 74 9.72 -19.76 4.46
CA TYR A 74 10.07 -19.09 3.20
C TYR A 74 9.84 -17.58 3.28
N GLN A 75 10.50 -16.88 2.39
CA GLN A 75 10.38 -15.43 2.21
C GLN A 75 9.95 -15.15 0.77
N ILE A 76 9.01 -14.24 0.62
CA ILE A 76 8.59 -13.71 -0.68
C ILE A 76 9.00 -12.26 -0.77
N THR A 77 9.65 -11.90 -1.86
CA THR A 77 10.04 -10.53 -2.16
C THR A 77 9.38 -10.09 -3.46
N GLU A 78 8.66 -9.00 -3.40
CA GLU A 78 7.94 -8.40 -4.53
C GLU A 78 8.42 -6.97 -4.75
N THR A 79 8.58 -6.55 -6.00
CA THR A 79 8.86 -5.15 -6.34
C THR A 79 7.56 -4.45 -6.71
N ILE A 80 7.30 -3.30 -6.10
CA ILE A 80 6.14 -2.46 -6.34
C ILE A 80 6.62 -1.08 -6.83
N MET A 81 5.90 -0.53 -7.80
CA MET A 81 6.18 0.78 -8.37
C MET A 81 5.12 1.80 -7.94
N ALA A 82 5.52 3.05 -7.81
CA ALA A 82 4.61 4.17 -7.58
C ALA A 82 3.62 4.35 -8.75
N PRO A 83 2.38 4.87 -8.48
CA PRO A 83 1.84 5.21 -7.17
C PRO A 83 1.27 3.98 -6.44
N GLU A 84 1.43 3.92 -5.13
CA GLU A 84 0.93 2.81 -4.32
C GLU A 84 0.60 3.24 -2.89
N LEU A 85 -0.45 2.65 -2.30
CA LEU A 85 -0.83 2.79 -0.90
C LEU A 85 -0.39 1.53 -0.12
N LEU A 86 0.41 1.73 0.94
CA LEU A 86 1.02 0.63 1.67
C LEU A 86 0.11 0.18 2.82
N GLN A 87 -0.38 -1.05 2.75
CA GLN A 87 -1.09 -1.77 3.82
C GLN A 87 -2.13 -0.92 4.61
N LEU A 88 -3.02 -0.20 3.91
CA LEU A 88 -4.10 0.58 4.51
C LEU A 88 -4.94 -0.27 5.50
N GLU A 89 -5.12 -1.55 5.21
CA GLU A 89 -5.87 -2.50 6.03
C GLU A 89 -5.27 -2.73 7.42
N ARG A 90 -4.04 -2.27 7.65
CA ARG A 90 -3.37 -2.35 8.96
C ARG A 90 -3.56 -1.11 9.83
N LEU A 91 -4.07 -0.02 9.27
CA LEU A 91 -4.30 1.21 10.02
C LEU A 91 -5.41 1.05 11.08
N PHE A 92 -6.38 0.18 10.80
CA PHE A 92 -7.53 -0.09 11.65
C PHE A 92 -7.60 -1.58 12.03
N GLY A 93 -8.52 -1.93 12.92
CA GLY A 93 -8.73 -3.29 13.38
C GLY A 93 -7.92 -3.63 14.64
N LEU A 94 -7.94 -4.91 15.00
CA LEU A 94 -7.33 -5.39 16.25
C LEU A 94 -5.80 -5.46 16.20
N THR A 95 -5.24 -5.72 15.02
CA THR A 95 -3.78 -5.83 14.83
C THR A 95 -3.29 -4.68 13.95
N GLN A 96 -2.77 -3.63 14.58
CA GLN A 96 -2.31 -2.42 13.91
C GLN A 96 -0.78 -2.42 13.78
N HIS A 97 -0.25 -3.46 13.17
CA HIS A 97 1.18 -3.61 12.89
C HIS A 97 1.36 -4.00 11.42
N PHE A 98 2.41 -3.49 10.80
CA PHE A 98 2.77 -3.91 9.46
C PHE A 98 3.12 -5.39 9.43
N SER A 99 2.60 -6.12 8.44
CA SER A 99 2.90 -7.55 8.25
C SER A 99 3.97 -7.80 7.21
N LYS A 100 4.64 -6.75 6.76
CA LYS A 100 5.67 -6.79 5.71
C LYS A 100 6.70 -5.72 5.94
N THR A 101 7.92 -5.98 5.46
CA THR A 101 8.98 -4.96 5.39
C THR A 101 8.98 -4.30 4.02
N PHE A 102 9.08 -2.98 4.01
CA PHE A 102 9.14 -2.13 2.81
C PHE A 102 10.50 -1.45 2.74
N LYS A 103 11.24 -1.68 1.66
CA LYS A 103 12.59 -1.16 1.44
C LYS A 103 12.65 -0.42 0.10
N ALA A 104 13.27 0.74 0.08
CA ALA A 104 13.48 1.50 -1.14
C ALA A 104 14.47 0.77 -2.07
N VAL A 105 14.09 0.56 -3.33
CA VAL A 105 14.96 0.01 -4.40
C VAL A 105 15.63 1.15 -5.17
N THR A 106 14.89 2.21 -5.40
CA THR A 106 15.38 3.48 -5.97
C THR A 106 15.12 4.58 -4.96
N THR A 107 15.57 5.79 -5.22
CA THR A 107 15.14 6.97 -4.45
C THR A 107 13.62 7.06 -4.49
N CYS A 108 12.98 7.06 -3.32
CA CYS A 108 11.53 7.05 -3.15
C CYS A 108 11.04 8.36 -2.51
N SER A 109 9.90 8.85 -2.99
CA SER A 109 9.14 9.91 -2.32
C SER A 109 7.90 9.31 -1.69
N ILE A 110 7.75 9.50 -0.39
CA ILE A 110 6.65 8.97 0.42
C ILE A 110 5.86 10.13 1.01
N LEU A 111 4.54 10.07 0.85
CA LEU A 111 3.59 10.91 1.59
C LEU A 111 3.04 10.10 2.77
N THR A 112 3.02 10.70 3.95
CA THR A 112 2.38 10.10 5.14
C THR A 112 1.21 10.94 5.63
N VAL A 113 0.17 10.26 6.11
CA VAL A 113 -1.02 10.86 6.72
C VAL A 113 -1.30 10.15 8.03
N GLU A 114 -1.30 10.87 9.14
CA GLU A 114 -1.56 10.31 10.47
C GLU A 114 -2.98 9.73 10.55
N LYS A 115 -3.17 8.68 11.35
CA LYS A 115 -4.46 8.03 11.54
C LYS A 115 -5.57 9.00 11.98
N SER A 116 -5.26 9.93 12.86
CA SER A 116 -6.18 10.99 13.30
C SER A 116 -6.67 11.85 12.14
N GLU A 117 -5.77 12.20 11.22
CA GLU A 117 -6.11 12.96 10.02
C GLU A 117 -6.98 12.13 9.05
N VAL A 118 -6.69 10.82 8.91
CA VAL A 118 -7.53 9.92 8.09
C VAL A 118 -8.96 9.88 8.64
N ILE A 119 -9.14 9.82 9.96
CA ILE A 119 -10.46 9.86 10.61
C ILE A 119 -11.12 11.19 10.32
N ARG A 120 -10.44 12.32 10.58
CA ARG A 120 -10.97 13.67 10.33
C ARG A 120 -11.39 13.84 8.87
N LEU A 121 -10.54 13.48 7.92
CA LEU A 121 -10.85 13.56 6.49
C LEU A 121 -12.05 12.68 6.10
N SER A 122 -12.21 11.53 6.75
CA SER A 122 -13.38 10.66 6.55
C SER A 122 -14.67 11.26 7.09
N ASP A 123 -14.60 12.08 8.13
CA ASP A 123 -15.76 12.80 8.68
C ASP A 123 -16.12 14.03 7.84
N GLU A 124 -15.11 14.73 7.35
CA GLU A 124 -15.27 15.97 6.60
C GLU A 124 -15.69 15.74 5.14
N PHE A 125 -15.08 14.74 4.46
CA PHE A 125 -15.27 14.48 3.04
C PHE A 125 -15.90 13.12 2.78
N LEU A 126 -17.17 13.11 2.37
CA LEU A 126 -17.91 11.89 2.06
C LEU A 126 -17.21 11.04 0.98
N ILE A 127 -16.67 11.67 -0.07
CA ILE A 127 -15.95 10.99 -1.15
C ILE A 127 -14.72 10.26 -0.61
N PHE A 128 -13.92 10.92 0.25
CA PHE A 128 -12.76 10.30 0.89
C PHE A 128 -13.17 9.07 1.72
N ARG A 129 -14.25 9.18 2.50
CA ARG A 129 -14.80 8.08 3.30
C ARG A 129 -15.26 6.91 2.44
N ILE A 130 -15.95 7.17 1.34
CA ILE A 130 -16.38 6.13 0.40
C ILE A 130 -15.16 5.45 -0.22
N ASN A 131 -14.14 6.20 -0.63
CA ASN A 131 -12.91 5.65 -1.17
C ASN A 131 -12.18 4.76 -0.14
N LEU A 132 -12.11 5.20 1.11
CA LEU A 132 -11.54 4.41 2.22
C LEU A 132 -12.27 3.07 2.36
N PHE A 133 -13.60 3.07 2.42
CA PHE A 133 -14.40 1.84 2.52
C PHE A 133 -14.24 0.95 1.30
N ASN A 134 -14.21 1.51 0.11
CA ASN A 134 -14.03 0.75 -1.13
C ASN A 134 -12.67 0.04 -1.16
N ILE A 135 -11.60 0.70 -0.73
CA ILE A 135 -10.26 0.10 -0.67
C ILE A 135 -10.24 -1.03 0.37
N LEU A 136 -10.74 -0.80 1.58
CA LEU A 136 -10.81 -1.81 2.64
C LEU A 136 -11.65 -3.01 2.21
N SER A 137 -12.83 -2.78 1.63
CA SER A 137 -13.71 -3.84 1.13
C SER A 137 -13.04 -4.63 0.01
N THR A 138 -12.35 -3.95 -0.89
CA THR A 138 -11.60 -4.60 -1.99
C THR A 138 -10.49 -5.49 -1.44
N CYS A 139 -9.75 -5.05 -0.42
CA CYS A 139 -8.74 -5.86 0.26
C CYS A 139 -9.38 -7.12 0.87
N THR A 140 -10.49 -6.97 1.60
CA THR A 140 -11.23 -8.08 2.22
C THR A 140 -11.71 -9.08 1.17
N GLN A 141 -12.37 -8.62 0.10
CA GLN A 141 -12.84 -9.47 -1.00
C GLN A 141 -11.71 -10.19 -1.74
N LYS A 142 -10.54 -9.56 -1.83
CA LYS A 142 -9.34 -10.19 -2.40
C LYS A 142 -8.87 -11.35 -1.53
N TYR A 143 -8.79 -11.17 -0.21
CA TYR A 143 -8.41 -12.23 0.74
C TYR A 143 -9.44 -13.35 0.76
N GLU A 144 -10.74 -13.03 0.79
CA GLU A 144 -11.81 -14.02 0.71
C GLU A 144 -11.70 -14.89 -0.57
N ARG A 145 -11.53 -14.26 -1.73
CA ARG A 145 -11.31 -14.99 -2.99
C ARG A 145 -10.09 -15.90 -2.93
N MET A 146 -9.02 -15.50 -2.27
CA MET A 146 -7.83 -16.34 -2.11
C MET A 146 -8.12 -17.56 -1.22
N LEU A 147 -8.92 -17.40 -0.15
CA LEU A 147 -9.30 -18.48 0.76
C LEU A 147 -10.31 -19.44 0.12
N LEU A 148 -11.30 -18.93 -0.62
CA LEU A 148 -12.36 -19.74 -1.25
C LEU A 148 -11.90 -20.49 -2.50
N ARG A 149 -10.75 -20.18 -3.04
CA ARG A 149 -10.19 -20.90 -4.18
C ARG A 149 -9.87 -22.32 -3.79
N GLN A 150 -10.50 -23.28 -4.48
CA GLN A 150 -10.21 -24.70 -4.32
C GLN A 150 -8.70 -24.96 -4.47
N HIS A 151 -8.15 -25.80 -3.61
CA HIS A 151 -6.76 -26.22 -3.71
C HIS A 151 -6.52 -26.88 -5.07
N ALA A 152 -5.58 -26.35 -5.83
CA ALA A 152 -5.19 -26.97 -7.09
C ALA A 152 -4.65 -28.38 -6.83
N LYS A 153 -5.14 -29.35 -7.60
CA LYS A 153 -4.81 -30.79 -7.41
C LYS A 153 -3.35 -31.11 -7.72
N SER A 154 -2.70 -30.35 -8.61
CA SER A 154 -1.29 -30.56 -8.97
C SER A 154 -0.39 -29.41 -8.47
N LEU A 155 0.90 -29.72 -8.26
CA LEU A 155 1.92 -28.73 -7.89
C LEU A 155 2.03 -27.62 -8.94
N GLU A 156 2.00 -27.97 -10.22
CA GLU A 156 2.05 -27.03 -11.34
C GLU A 156 0.90 -26.03 -11.28
N SER A 157 -0.34 -26.54 -11.09
CA SER A 157 -1.52 -25.69 -10.94
C SER A 157 -1.43 -24.77 -9.71
N ARG A 158 -0.77 -25.20 -8.62
CA ARG A 158 -0.53 -24.37 -7.43
C ARG A 158 0.46 -23.25 -7.73
N ILE A 159 1.53 -23.56 -8.45
CA ILE A 159 2.55 -22.57 -8.85
C ILE A 159 1.94 -21.55 -9.81
N ILE A 160 1.22 -21.99 -10.84
CA ILE A 160 0.56 -21.09 -11.80
C ILE A 160 -0.41 -20.15 -11.07
N ARG A 161 -1.22 -20.67 -10.15
CA ARG A 161 -2.12 -19.82 -9.34
C ARG A 161 -1.39 -18.83 -8.47
N PHE A 162 -0.33 -19.27 -7.81
CA PHE A 162 0.49 -18.38 -6.98
C PHE A 162 0.96 -17.16 -7.78
N PHE A 163 1.44 -17.38 -9.00
CA PHE A 163 1.84 -16.29 -9.88
C PHE A 163 0.64 -15.46 -10.38
N ALA A 164 -0.43 -16.12 -10.82
CA ALA A 164 -1.64 -15.44 -11.30
C ALA A 164 -2.23 -14.51 -10.24
N ASP A 165 -2.29 -14.93 -8.98
CA ASP A 165 -2.84 -14.13 -7.88
C ASP A 165 -2.00 -12.87 -7.58
N ARG A 166 -0.71 -12.91 -7.89
CA ARG A 166 0.20 -11.78 -7.69
C ARG A 166 0.31 -10.87 -8.91
N CYS A 167 -0.06 -11.37 -10.09
CA CYS A 167 0.00 -10.62 -11.35
C CYS A 167 -1.29 -9.87 -11.71
N ILE A 168 -2.26 -9.73 -10.79
CA ILE A 168 -3.60 -9.14 -11.05
C ILE A 168 -3.56 -7.62 -11.31
N ARG A 169 -2.41 -7.00 -11.37
CA ARG A 169 -2.32 -5.58 -11.76
C ARG A 169 -2.09 -5.46 -13.26
N PRO A 170 -2.97 -4.71 -13.97
CA PRO A 170 -2.90 -4.60 -15.43
C PRO A 170 -1.71 -3.79 -15.96
N ALA A 171 -0.95 -3.12 -15.12
CA ALA A 171 0.12 -2.24 -15.56
C ALA A 171 1.42 -2.52 -14.78
N GLY A 172 2.41 -3.09 -15.45
CA GLY A 172 3.79 -3.14 -15.01
C GLY A 172 4.36 -4.55 -14.87
N GLN A 173 5.65 -4.68 -15.16
CA GLN A 173 6.40 -5.89 -14.88
C GLN A 173 6.56 -6.04 -13.38
N LYS A 174 6.06 -7.13 -12.81
CA LYS A 174 6.24 -7.47 -11.41
C LYS A 174 7.33 -8.53 -11.28
N ILE A 175 8.38 -8.19 -10.57
CA ILE A 175 9.44 -9.15 -10.24
C ILE A 175 9.11 -9.78 -8.89
N ILE A 176 8.98 -11.10 -8.85
CA ILE A 176 8.74 -11.87 -7.63
C ILE A 176 9.95 -12.77 -7.40
N LYS A 177 10.60 -12.61 -6.25
CA LYS A 177 11.70 -13.47 -5.80
C LYS A 177 11.22 -14.29 -4.61
N ILE A 178 11.46 -15.58 -4.62
CA ILE A 178 11.14 -16.50 -3.54
C ILE A 178 12.45 -17.07 -3.01
N LYS A 179 12.69 -16.92 -1.72
CA LYS A 179 13.81 -17.54 -1.02
C LYS A 179 13.26 -18.56 -0.03
N ILE A 180 13.66 -19.82 -0.19
CA ILE A 180 13.39 -20.86 0.81
C ILE A 180 14.44 -20.73 1.89
N ILE A 181 14.01 -20.55 3.13
CA ILE A 181 14.88 -20.49 4.30
C ILE A 181 14.91 -21.91 4.85
N GLN A 182 16.08 -22.56 4.74
CA GLN A 182 16.28 -23.84 5.40
C GLN A 182 16.46 -23.56 6.89
N GLY A 183 15.54 -24.12 7.69
CA GLY A 183 15.65 -24.12 9.16
C GLY A 183 16.67 -25.15 9.64
#